data_04f98f64ba55d478974b79672513bbe3
#
_entry.id   04f98f64ba55d478974b79672513bbe3
#
_cell.length_a   1.000
_cell.length_b   1.000
_cell.length_c   1.000
_cell.angle_alpha   90.00
_cell.angle_beta   90.00
_cell.angle_gamma   90.00
#
_symmetry.space_group_name_H-M   'P 1'
#
loop_
_entity.id
_entity.type
_entity.pdbx_description
1 polymer ?
#
loop_
_entity_poly.entity_id
_entity_poly.type
_entity_poly.pdbx_seq_one_letter_code
_entity_poly.pdbx_strand_id
1 'polypeptide(L)'
;MERKPFETEQANVVQSLGISALPFYGLARGFLSGKYRPGVSVESVRAESVKEYQTDKGWKVLEALDHIAKAHGASLSSVALGWLRSNAAVSTPIASARTVEQLKEIMQVVVLTQEEVASLNAASL
;
A
#
# COMPACT_ATOMS: atom_id res chain seq x y z
N MET A 1 -1.76 5.32 -4.01
CA MET A 1 -3.14 5.76 -4.10
C MET A 1 -3.21 7.22 -3.61
N GLU A 2 -3.83 7.55 -2.50
CA GLU A 2 -3.90 8.91 -1.96
C GLU A 2 -2.61 9.25 -1.18
N ARG A 3 -1.68 9.97 -1.81
CA ARG A 3 -0.36 10.24 -1.19
C ARG A 3 0.07 11.71 -1.22
N LYS A 4 -0.34 12.44 -2.27
CA LYS A 4 0.13 13.82 -2.49
C LYS A 4 -0.07 14.75 -1.28
N PRO A 5 -1.26 14.85 -0.65
CA PRO A 5 -1.43 15.77 0.47
C PRO A 5 -0.49 15.48 1.64
N PHE A 6 -0.24 14.19 1.91
CA PHE A 6 0.70 13.81 2.95
C PHE A 6 2.14 14.20 2.59
N GLU A 7 2.59 13.86 1.39
CA GLU A 7 3.98 14.06 0.96
C GLU A 7 4.34 15.52 0.73
N THR A 8 3.40 16.34 0.26
CA THR A 8 3.67 17.77 -0.03
C THR A 8 3.57 18.68 1.20
N GLU A 9 2.71 18.35 2.16
CA GLU A 9 2.40 19.24 3.28
C GLU A 9 2.71 18.59 4.63
N GLN A 10 2.10 17.45 4.90
CA GLN A 10 2.09 16.86 6.25
C GLN A 10 3.44 16.24 6.63
N ALA A 11 4.13 15.59 5.72
CA ALA A 11 5.39 14.90 6.01
C ALA A 11 6.47 15.84 6.55
N ASN A 12 6.58 17.04 5.96
CA ASN A 12 7.54 18.06 6.41
C ASN A 12 7.21 18.55 7.83
N VAL A 13 5.92 18.78 8.13
CA VAL A 13 5.48 19.20 9.47
C VAL A 13 5.76 18.10 10.49
N VAL A 14 5.40 16.86 10.17
CA VAL A 14 5.66 15.68 11.03
C VAL A 14 7.14 15.58 11.38
N GLN A 15 8.01 15.70 10.39
CA GLN A 15 9.47 15.64 10.60
C GLN A 15 10.01 16.83 11.39
N SER A 16 9.56 18.06 11.10
CA SER A 16 10.03 19.28 11.78
C SER A 16 9.65 19.31 13.26
N LEU A 17 8.54 18.69 13.62
CA LEU A 17 8.06 18.59 15.01
C LEU A 17 8.62 17.36 15.74
N GLY A 18 9.41 16.50 15.08
CA GLY A 18 9.93 15.27 15.69
C GLY A 18 8.83 14.26 16.07
N ILE A 19 7.67 14.33 15.44
CA ILE A 19 6.56 13.38 15.60
C ILE A 19 6.53 12.39 14.45
N SER A 20 5.70 11.37 14.52
CA SER A 20 5.60 10.33 13.50
C SER A 20 4.18 10.14 13.02
N ALA A 21 4.01 9.83 11.73
CA ALA A 21 2.74 9.47 11.16
C ALA A 21 2.44 7.98 11.34
N LEU A 22 1.18 7.68 11.62
CA LEU A 22 0.61 6.33 11.64
C LEU A 22 -0.52 6.26 10.59
N PRO A 23 -0.20 6.04 9.31
CA PRO A 23 -1.20 6.04 8.26
C PRO A 23 -2.18 4.88 8.43
N PHE A 24 -3.47 5.21 8.37
CA PHE A 24 -4.55 4.25 8.29
C PHE A 24 -5.00 4.08 6.83
N TYR A 25 -5.78 3.06 6.52
CA TYR A 25 -6.12 2.69 5.14
C TYR A 25 -4.91 2.40 4.24
N GLY A 26 -3.80 1.97 4.82
CA GLY A 26 -2.56 1.67 4.10
C GLY A 26 -2.68 0.66 2.97
N LEU A 27 -3.74 -0.16 2.98
CA LEU A 27 -4.08 -1.11 1.92
C LEU A 27 -5.21 -0.62 1.00
N ALA A 28 -5.51 0.69 0.97
CA ALA A 28 -6.59 1.27 0.17
C ALA A 28 -7.90 0.47 0.32
N ARG A 29 -8.37 0.33 1.57
CA ARG A 29 -9.57 -0.45 1.92
C ARG A 29 -9.53 -1.92 1.46
N GLY A 30 -8.33 -2.45 1.21
CA GLY A 30 -8.09 -3.81 0.74
C GLY A 30 -7.92 -3.93 -0.78
N PHE A 31 -7.93 -2.83 -1.53
CA PHE A 31 -7.61 -2.84 -2.96
C PHE A 31 -6.20 -3.40 -3.22
N LEU A 32 -5.22 -2.94 -2.43
CA LEU A 32 -3.81 -3.34 -2.56
C LEU A 32 -3.49 -4.75 -2.02
N SER A 33 -4.51 -5.52 -1.61
CA SER A 33 -4.32 -6.95 -1.29
C SER A 33 -4.19 -7.83 -2.54
N GLY A 34 -4.46 -7.27 -3.73
CA GLY A 34 -4.33 -7.98 -4.99
C GLY A 34 -5.52 -8.86 -5.38
N LYS A 35 -6.59 -8.90 -4.58
CA LYS A 35 -7.79 -9.68 -4.91
C LYS A 35 -8.65 -9.06 -6.02
N TYR A 36 -8.54 -7.74 -6.22
CA TYR A 36 -9.25 -7.03 -7.29
C TYR A 36 -8.39 -7.00 -8.55
N ARG A 37 -9.00 -7.31 -9.69
CA ARG A 37 -8.34 -7.32 -11.02
C ARG A 37 -9.31 -6.80 -12.08
N PRO A 38 -8.81 -6.27 -13.21
CA PRO A 38 -9.67 -5.89 -14.34
C PRO A 38 -10.54 -7.06 -14.77
N GLY A 39 -11.85 -6.80 -14.94
CA GLY A 39 -12.81 -7.82 -15.38
C GLY A 39 -13.20 -8.89 -14.35
N VAL A 40 -12.66 -8.83 -13.13
CA VAL A 40 -12.98 -9.78 -12.05
C VAL A 40 -13.96 -9.16 -11.07
N SER A 41 -15.13 -9.78 -10.90
CA SER A 41 -16.07 -9.42 -9.84
C SER A 41 -15.67 -10.08 -8.53
N VAL A 42 -15.59 -9.28 -7.46
CA VAL A 42 -15.22 -9.75 -6.12
C VAL A 42 -16.38 -9.47 -5.16
N GLU A 43 -16.98 -10.52 -4.62
CA GLU A 43 -17.94 -10.38 -3.52
C GLU A 43 -17.23 -9.97 -2.23
N SER A 44 -17.46 -8.74 -1.78
CA SER A 44 -16.85 -8.20 -0.57
C SER A 44 -17.71 -7.06 -0.04
N VAL A 45 -17.86 -6.97 1.27
CA VAL A 45 -18.51 -5.82 1.94
C VAL A 45 -17.85 -4.48 1.60
N ARG A 46 -16.63 -4.49 1.06
CA ARG A 46 -15.89 -3.30 0.64
C ARG A 46 -15.86 -3.11 -0.88
N ALA A 47 -16.55 -3.96 -1.66
CA ALA A 47 -16.50 -3.91 -3.11
C ALA A 47 -16.87 -2.53 -3.65
N GLU A 48 -17.91 -1.91 -3.11
CA GLU A 48 -18.33 -0.56 -3.49
C GLU A 48 -17.27 0.50 -3.16
N SER A 49 -16.71 0.44 -1.95
CA SER A 49 -15.76 1.43 -1.44
C SER A 49 -14.37 1.37 -2.10
N VAL A 50 -14.08 0.34 -2.88
CA VAL A 50 -12.80 0.22 -3.62
C VAL A 50 -12.94 0.57 -5.10
N LYS A 51 -14.16 0.82 -5.60
CA LYS A 51 -14.39 1.20 -7.01
C LYS A 51 -13.59 2.45 -7.42
N GLU A 52 -13.44 3.40 -6.51
CA GLU A 52 -12.65 4.62 -6.75
C GLU A 52 -11.18 4.34 -7.09
N TYR A 53 -10.65 3.18 -6.70
CA TYR A 53 -9.27 2.75 -6.99
C TYR A 53 -9.16 1.91 -8.26
N GLN A 54 -10.28 1.44 -8.83
CA GLN A 54 -10.32 0.61 -10.04
C GLN A 54 -10.19 1.48 -11.29
N THR A 55 -9.03 2.05 -11.47
CA THR A 55 -8.64 2.97 -12.53
C THR A 55 -7.35 2.49 -13.17
N ASP A 56 -6.98 3.03 -14.33
CA ASP A 56 -5.71 2.72 -14.98
C ASP A 56 -4.51 2.93 -14.04
N LYS A 57 -4.55 3.99 -13.22
CA LYS A 57 -3.55 4.23 -12.17
C LYS A 57 -3.56 3.11 -11.12
N GLY A 58 -4.72 2.72 -10.63
CA GLY A 58 -4.84 1.62 -9.66
C GLY A 58 -4.31 0.31 -10.21
N TRP A 59 -4.60 -0.01 -11.46
CA TRP A 59 -4.10 -1.23 -12.10
C TRP A 59 -2.58 -1.22 -12.28
N LYS A 60 -1.98 -0.08 -12.69
CA LYS A 60 -0.52 0.08 -12.74
C LYS A 60 0.14 -0.11 -11.38
N VAL A 61 -0.47 0.39 -10.31
CA VAL A 61 0.03 0.17 -8.94
C VAL A 61 -0.01 -1.31 -8.57
N LEU A 62 -1.10 -2.03 -8.89
CA LEU A 62 -1.17 -3.48 -8.63
C LEU A 62 -0.14 -4.25 -9.43
N GLU A 63 0.11 -3.90 -10.70
CA GLU A 63 1.13 -4.53 -11.53
C GLU A 63 2.54 -4.34 -10.94
N ALA A 64 2.87 -3.12 -10.50
CA ALA A 64 4.16 -2.86 -9.84
C ALA A 64 4.29 -3.65 -8.52
N LEU A 65 3.21 -3.73 -7.72
CA LEU A 65 3.19 -4.54 -6.51
C LEU A 65 3.35 -6.03 -6.80
N ASP A 66 2.70 -6.57 -7.84
CA ASP A 66 2.82 -7.98 -8.26
C ASP A 66 4.27 -8.32 -8.60
N HIS A 67 4.94 -7.45 -9.35
CA HIS A 67 6.34 -7.66 -9.75
C HIS A 67 7.26 -7.75 -8.52
N ILE A 68 7.14 -6.79 -7.61
CA ILE A 68 7.96 -6.74 -6.39
C ILE A 68 7.61 -7.89 -5.44
N ALA A 69 6.32 -8.16 -5.23
CA ALA A 69 5.86 -9.25 -4.38
C ALA A 69 6.42 -10.61 -4.83
N LYS A 70 6.45 -10.85 -6.16
CA LYS A 70 7.04 -12.06 -6.74
C LYS A 70 8.54 -12.14 -6.46
N ALA A 71 9.28 -11.04 -6.60
CA ALA A 71 10.71 -11.00 -6.34
C ALA A 71 11.06 -11.30 -4.88
N HIS A 72 10.23 -10.83 -3.94
CA HIS A 72 10.41 -11.03 -2.50
C HIS A 72 9.75 -12.30 -1.95
N GLY A 73 9.00 -13.07 -2.75
CA GLY A 73 8.19 -14.18 -2.24
C GLY A 73 7.17 -13.74 -1.18
N ALA A 74 6.60 -12.55 -1.33
CA ALA A 74 5.74 -11.89 -0.37
C ALA A 74 4.35 -11.60 -0.96
N SER A 75 3.39 -11.21 -0.10
CA SER A 75 2.08 -10.75 -0.56
C SER A 75 2.14 -9.29 -1.04
N LEU A 76 1.20 -8.90 -1.91
CA LEU A 76 1.04 -7.50 -2.31
C LEU A 76 0.79 -6.60 -1.08
N SER A 77 0.03 -7.09 -0.11
CA SER A 77 -0.22 -6.38 1.15
C SER A 77 1.07 -6.06 1.90
N SER A 78 1.98 -7.04 2.01
CA SER A 78 3.27 -6.87 2.68
C SER A 78 4.15 -5.83 1.96
N VAL A 79 4.17 -5.87 0.62
CA VAL A 79 4.92 -4.89 -0.19
C VAL A 79 4.32 -3.49 -0.04
N ALA A 80 2.99 -3.35 -0.11
CA ALA A 80 2.32 -2.06 0.09
C ALA A 80 2.60 -1.45 1.47
N LEU A 81 2.60 -2.26 2.53
CA LEU A 81 2.98 -1.83 3.87
C LEU A 81 4.49 -1.53 3.97
N GLY A 82 5.33 -2.27 3.25
CA GLY A 82 6.76 -2.00 3.11
C GLY A 82 7.02 -0.63 2.48
N TRP A 83 6.26 -0.29 1.43
CA TRP A 83 6.34 1.03 0.81
C TRP A 83 5.98 2.17 1.77
N LEU A 84 4.93 2.00 2.59
CA LEU A 84 4.59 3.00 3.62
C LEU A 84 5.74 3.18 4.62
N ARG A 85 6.36 2.09 5.07
CA ARG A 85 7.50 2.13 6.00
C ARG A 85 8.77 2.73 5.40
N SER A 86 8.91 2.77 4.08
CA SER A 86 10.07 3.42 3.42
C SER A 86 10.06 4.95 3.55
N ASN A 87 8.94 5.56 3.95
CA ASN A 87 8.84 6.99 4.19
C ASN A 87 9.30 7.32 5.61
N ALA A 88 10.33 8.17 5.73
CA ALA A 88 10.92 8.54 7.01
C ALA A 88 9.95 9.22 8.01
N ALA A 89 8.85 9.83 7.51
CA ALA A 89 7.82 10.42 8.35
C ALA A 89 6.84 9.39 8.93
N VAL A 90 6.89 8.13 8.46
CA VAL A 90 5.99 7.05 8.89
C VAL A 90 6.71 6.13 9.87
N SER A 91 6.21 6.05 11.10
CA SER A 91 6.77 5.10 12.07
C SER A 91 6.20 3.69 11.88
N THR A 92 4.89 3.57 11.73
CA THR A 92 4.24 2.28 11.48
C THR A 92 2.90 2.46 10.75
N PRO A 93 2.63 1.70 9.69
CA PRO A 93 1.31 1.67 9.08
C PRO A 93 0.32 0.88 9.93
N ILE A 94 -0.96 1.30 9.91
CA ILE A 94 -2.04 0.58 10.57
C ILE A 94 -2.74 -0.30 9.54
N ALA A 95 -2.82 -1.59 9.83
CA ALA A 95 -3.55 -2.56 9.02
C ALA A 95 -4.35 -3.52 9.91
N SER A 96 -5.38 -4.13 9.35
CA SER A 96 -6.20 -5.14 10.02
C SER A 96 -6.38 -6.37 9.15
N ALA A 97 -6.50 -7.54 9.79
CA ALA A 97 -6.80 -8.81 9.18
C ALA A 97 -8.11 -9.37 9.74
N ARG A 98 -8.84 -10.14 8.94
CA ARG A 98 -10.06 -10.86 9.34
C ARG A 98 -9.81 -12.34 9.56
N THR A 99 -8.70 -12.87 9.05
CA THR A 99 -8.29 -14.25 9.22
C THR A 99 -6.83 -14.33 9.65
N VAL A 100 -6.43 -15.48 10.19
CA VAL A 100 -5.05 -15.74 10.61
C VAL A 100 -4.10 -15.72 9.40
N GLU A 101 -4.55 -16.21 8.25
CA GLU A 101 -3.77 -16.21 7.00
C GLU A 101 -3.46 -14.77 6.57
N GLN A 102 -4.48 -13.89 6.54
CA GLN A 102 -4.29 -12.47 6.26
C GLN A 102 -3.36 -11.79 7.27
N LEU A 103 -3.46 -12.16 8.55
CA LEU A 103 -2.56 -11.64 9.58
C LEU A 103 -1.11 -12.04 9.30
N LYS A 104 -0.86 -13.31 8.98
CA LYS A 104 0.48 -13.78 8.61
C LYS A 104 1.06 -13.01 7.43
N GLU A 105 0.25 -12.75 6.40
CA GLU A 105 0.66 -11.95 5.25
C GLU A 105 1.10 -10.54 5.66
N ILE A 106 0.26 -9.78 6.37
CA ILE A 106 0.55 -8.39 6.72
C ILE A 106 1.64 -8.24 7.79
N MET A 107 1.92 -9.29 8.56
CA MET A 107 3.03 -9.33 9.53
C MET A 107 4.39 -9.61 8.87
N GLN A 108 4.42 -10.08 7.64
CA GLN A 108 5.67 -10.25 6.91
C GLN A 108 6.28 -8.89 6.59
N VAL A 109 7.46 -8.63 7.13
CA VAL A 109 8.18 -7.37 6.87
C VAL A 109 8.95 -7.50 5.56
N VAL A 110 8.63 -6.63 4.61
CA VAL A 110 9.36 -6.48 3.34
C VAL A 110 10.13 -5.17 3.39
N VAL A 111 11.44 -5.23 3.20
CA VAL A 111 12.31 -4.06 3.05
C VAL A 111 12.55 -3.85 1.56
N LEU A 112 12.09 -2.72 1.05
CA LEU A 112 12.18 -2.38 -0.37
C LEU A 112 13.51 -1.69 -0.69
N THR A 113 14.05 -1.97 -1.85
CA THR A 113 15.17 -1.22 -2.42
C THR A 113 14.72 0.17 -2.86
N GLN A 114 15.67 1.08 -3.07
CA GLN A 114 15.35 2.43 -3.59
C GLN A 114 14.70 2.37 -4.99
N GLU A 115 15.11 1.41 -5.82
CA GLU A 115 14.55 1.20 -7.18
C GLU A 115 13.09 0.73 -7.11
N GLU A 116 12.77 -0.19 -6.20
CA GLU A 116 11.39 -0.67 -5.97
C GLU A 116 10.49 0.44 -5.45
N VAL A 117 10.99 1.24 -4.50
CA VAL A 117 10.26 2.44 -4.01
C VAL A 117 10.03 3.42 -5.15
N ALA A 118 11.03 3.70 -5.99
CA ALA A 118 10.90 4.59 -7.15
C ALA A 118 9.88 4.05 -8.16
N SER A 119 9.87 2.75 -8.43
CA SER A 119 8.89 2.09 -9.31
C SER A 119 7.46 2.27 -8.81
N LEU A 120 7.21 2.00 -7.52
CA LEU A 120 5.89 2.21 -6.88
C LEU A 120 5.48 3.68 -6.87
N ASN A 121 6.44 4.59 -6.67
CA ASN A 121 6.21 6.02 -6.76
C ASN A 121 5.76 6.43 -8.17
N ALA A 122 6.44 5.96 -9.21
CA ALA A 122 6.08 6.23 -10.60
C ALA A 122 4.69 5.67 -10.96
N ALA A 123 4.38 4.45 -10.55
CA ALA A 123 3.08 3.82 -10.80
C ALA A 123 1.92 4.55 -10.10
N SER A 124 2.18 5.28 -9.02
CA SER A 124 1.17 5.96 -8.19
C SER A 124 1.07 7.48 -8.38
N LEU A 125 1.71 8.04 -9.42
CA LEU A 125 1.64 9.47 -9.81
C LEU A 125 0.33 9.88 -10.57
#